data_016a8ad9f04dd2159dc9e55aaa27312f
#
_entry.id   016a8ad9f04dd2159dc9e55aaa27312f
#
_cell.length_a   1.000
_cell.length_b   1.000
_cell.length_c   1.000
_cell.angle_alpha   90.00
_cell.angle_beta   90.00
_cell.angle_gamma   90.00
#
_symmetry.space_group_name_H-M   'P 1'
#
loop_
_entity.id
_entity.type
_entity.pdbx_description
1 polymer ?
#
loop_
_entity_poly.entity_id
_entity_poly.type
_entity_poly.pdbx_seq_one_letter_code
_entity_poly.pdbx_strand_id
1 'polypeptide(L)'
;MSATSVVDTGPVDSGSVDAIGWEGLADPDLRDRHCEYLAPSEVTDPDAGLASRLLDIREASGSPAEYVHAVGEIVRTEVQRLGAPTHVSSTAREVWEARAGVVHDLVHVVLGALRQAGIPARFVSGYVHADDDPPVGETFTSEPYAWVQWWDGDWTGYDVLEDGAIGPRHVALGIGREFADVPPLRGIYATGGSVDSIVEVELTRLA
;
A
#
# COMPACT_ATOMS: atom_id res chain seq x y z
N MET A 1 -15.24 -2.76 22.30
CA MET A 1 -16.05 -2.04 21.27
C MET A 1 -16.12 -2.98 20.09
N SER A 2 -17.26 -3.18 19.47
CA SER A 2 -17.40 -3.92 18.22
C SER A 2 -18.10 -3.03 17.18
N ALA A 3 -17.72 -3.19 15.92
CA ALA A 3 -18.37 -2.54 14.79
C ALA A 3 -18.59 -3.59 13.70
N THR A 4 -19.71 -3.51 13.01
CA THR A 4 -20.02 -4.38 11.87
C THR A 4 -20.36 -3.50 10.66
N SER A 5 -19.79 -3.84 9.52
CA SER A 5 -20.05 -3.14 8.26
C SER A 5 -20.30 -4.18 7.16
N VAL A 6 -21.14 -3.84 6.21
CA VAL A 6 -21.33 -4.60 4.97
C VAL A 6 -20.71 -3.77 3.86
N VAL A 7 -19.82 -4.39 3.09
CA VAL A 7 -19.12 -3.75 1.98
C VAL A 7 -19.36 -4.55 0.70
N ASP A 8 -19.42 -3.87 -0.41
CA ASP A 8 -19.45 -4.48 -1.74
C ASP A 8 -18.05 -4.36 -2.34
N THR A 9 -17.42 -5.51 -2.58
CA THR A 9 -16.10 -5.61 -3.20
C THR A 9 -16.23 -6.05 -4.65
N GLY A 10 -17.05 -5.36 -5.42
CA GLY A 10 -17.25 -5.64 -6.84
C GLY A 10 -15.92 -5.79 -7.61
N PRO A 11 -15.96 -6.32 -8.84
CA PRO A 11 -14.77 -6.41 -9.67
C PRO A 11 -14.14 -5.02 -9.75
N VAL A 12 -12.82 -4.96 -9.56
CA VAL A 12 -12.08 -3.73 -9.83
C VAL A 12 -12.34 -3.40 -11.30
N ASP A 13 -13.18 -2.40 -11.54
CA ASP A 13 -13.42 -1.91 -12.88
C ASP A 13 -12.10 -1.27 -13.35
N SER A 14 -11.27 -2.08 -13.95
CA SER A 14 -10.15 -1.59 -14.76
C SER A 14 -10.75 -1.03 -16.05
N GLY A 15 -11.60 -0.01 -15.87
CA GLY A 15 -12.12 0.76 -16.99
C GLY A 15 -10.94 1.08 -17.88
N SER A 16 -11.10 0.91 -19.18
CA SER A 16 -10.08 1.15 -20.19
C SER A 16 -9.74 2.65 -20.28
N VAL A 17 -9.16 3.17 -19.20
CA VAL A 17 -8.45 4.43 -19.27
C VAL A 17 -7.12 4.10 -19.95
N ASP A 18 -6.77 4.84 -20.98
CA ASP A 18 -5.47 4.67 -21.62
C ASP A 18 -4.38 4.86 -20.57
N ALA A 19 -3.53 3.84 -20.42
CA ALA A 19 -2.43 3.85 -19.46
C ALA A 19 -1.56 5.11 -19.66
N ILE A 20 -1.22 5.77 -18.56
CA ILE A 20 -0.43 6.99 -18.63
C ILE A 20 1.05 6.66 -18.88
N GLY A 21 1.65 7.35 -19.84
CA GLY A 21 3.10 7.27 -20.06
C GLY A 21 3.88 8.25 -19.17
N TRP A 22 5.20 8.13 -19.19
CA TRP A 22 6.10 9.02 -18.46
C TRP A 22 5.91 10.50 -18.78
N GLU A 23 5.60 10.80 -20.03
CA GLU A 23 5.33 12.16 -20.50
C GLU A 23 4.04 12.72 -19.89
N GLY A 24 3.01 11.89 -19.78
CA GLY A 24 1.76 12.29 -19.12
C GLY A 24 1.91 12.55 -17.62
N LEU A 25 2.77 11.79 -16.93
CA LEU A 25 3.10 12.02 -15.52
C LEU A 25 3.91 13.30 -15.29
N ALA A 26 4.55 13.82 -16.32
CA ALA A 26 5.28 15.09 -16.26
C ALA A 26 4.38 16.33 -16.45
N ASP A 27 3.10 16.14 -16.79
CA ASP A 27 2.13 17.22 -16.96
C ASP A 27 2.00 18.06 -15.69
N PRO A 28 2.21 19.38 -15.74
CA PRO A 28 2.14 20.25 -14.57
C PRO A 28 0.77 20.26 -13.88
N ASP A 29 -0.33 20.20 -14.64
CA ASP A 29 -1.68 20.23 -14.08
C ASP A 29 -2.00 18.92 -13.36
N LEU A 30 -1.51 17.78 -13.85
CA LEU A 30 -1.59 16.50 -13.17
C LEU A 30 -0.78 16.51 -11.87
N ARG A 31 0.44 17.03 -11.93
CA ARG A 31 1.33 17.11 -10.76
C ARG A 31 0.78 18.05 -9.68
N ASP A 32 0.16 19.15 -10.06
CA ASP A 32 -0.51 20.05 -9.13
C ASP A 32 -1.73 19.36 -8.47
N ARG A 33 -2.55 18.69 -9.27
CA ARG A 33 -3.73 17.94 -8.78
C ARG A 33 -3.38 16.85 -7.78
N HIS A 34 -2.25 16.18 -7.97
CA HIS A 34 -1.79 15.05 -7.14
C HIS A 34 -0.58 15.38 -6.27
N CYS A 35 -0.32 16.66 -6.00
CA CYS A 35 0.89 17.11 -5.31
C CYS A 35 1.09 16.45 -3.94
N GLU A 36 0.02 16.20 -3.18
CA GLU A 36 0.10 15.52 -1.89
C GLU A 36 0.59 14.05 -2.00
N TYR A 37 0.26 13.37 -3.10
CA TYR A 37 0.64 11.98 -3.35
C TYR A 37 1.97 11.84 -4.11
N LEU A 38 2.57 12.96 -4.49
CA LEU A 38 3.94 13.07 -5.03
C LEU A 38 4.94 13.52 -3.96
N ALA A 39 4.46 14.15 -2.88
CA ALA A 39 5.32 14.68 -1.85
C ALA A 39 6.02 13.55 -1.07
N PRO A 40 7.35 13.58 -0.93
CA PRO A 40 8.06 12.66 -0.06
C PRO A 40 7.65 12.91 1.41
N SER A 41 7.83 11.89 2.24
CA SER A 41 7.72 12.00 3.70
C SER A 41 8.92 11.32 4.35
N GLU A 42 9.21 11.66 5.59
CA GLU A 42 10.32 11.05 6.34
C GLU A 42 10.20 9.51 6.40
N VAL A 43 8.95 9.02 6.47
CA VAL A 43 8.66 7.58 6.57
C VAL A 43 8.89 6.86 5.24
N THR A 44 8.63 7.51 4.11
CA THR A 44 8.69 6.89 2.78
C THR A 44 9.99 7.20 2.01
N ASP A 45 10.84 8.11 2.52
CA ASP A 45 12.05 8.54 1.81
C ASP A 45 13.09 7.40 1.75
N PRO A 46 13.50 6.93 0.55
CA PRO A 46 14.49 5.88 0.42
C PRO A 46 15.90 6.38 0.81
N ASP A 47 16.76 5.46 1.25
CA ASP A 47 18.16 5.78 1.42
C ASP A 47 18.87 6.03 0.09
N ALA A 48 20.11 6.55 0.15
CA ALA A 48 20.87 6.88 -1.06
C ALA A 48 21.19 5.64 -1.93
N GLY A 49 21.37 4.47 -1.30
CA GLY A 49 21.67 3.21 -2.01
C GLY A 49 20.45 2.71 -2.79
N LEU A 50 19.29 2.69 -2.13
CA LEU A 50 18.03 2.36 -2.78
C LEU A 50 17.68 3.39 -3.85
N ALA A 51 17.82 4.69 -3.56
CA ALA A 51 17.53 5.77 -4.50
C ALA A 51 18.34 5.64 -5.81
N SER A 52 19.63 5.32 -5.73
CA SER A 52 20.44 5.08 -6.92
C SER A 52 19.94 3.90 -7.75
N ARG A 53 19.60 2.80 -7.09
CA ARG A 53 19.06 1.61 -7.76
C ARG A 53 17.71 1.88 -8.42
N LEU A 54 16.85 2.67 -7.77
CA LEU A 54 15.56 3.07 -8.31
C LEU A 54 15.69 3.93 -9.58
N LEU A 55 16.74 4.74 -9.69
CA LEU A 55 17.06 5.46 -10.92
C LEU A 55 17.41 4.51 -12.06
N ASP A 56 18.26 3.51 -11.82
CA ASP A 56 18.62 2.51 -12.83
C ASP A 56 17.38 1.75 -13.33
N ILE A 57 16.49 1.36 -12.42
CA ILE A 57 15.21 0.70 -12.76
C ILE A 57 14.34 1.64 -13.59
N ARG A 58 14.27 2.91 -13.18
CA ARG A 58 13.47 3.92 -13.88
C ARG A 58 13.94 4.12 -15.32
N GLU A 59 15.26 4.14 -15.55
CA GLU A 59 15.85 4.25 -16.88
C GLU A 59 15.60 3.00 -17.73
N ALA A 60 15.56 1.82 -17.12
CA ALA A 60 15.30 0.56 -17.80
C ALA A 60 13.80 0.32 -18.10
N SER A 61 12.89 1.01 -17.41
CA SER A 61 11.44 0.82 -17.56
C SER A 61 10.86 1.67 -18.68
N GLY A 62 10.28 1.05 -19.67
CA GLY A 62 9.63 1.71 -20.81
C GLY A 62 8.33 2.44 -20.43
N SER A 63 7.68 2.02 -19.35
CA SER A 63 6.42 2.61 -18.86
C SER A 63 6.40 2.73 -17.33
N PRO A 64 5.51 3.59 -16.76
CA PRO A 64 5.27 3.65 -15.32
C PRO A 64 4.83 2.29 -14.74
N ALA A 65 3.98 1.55 -15.45
CA ALA A 65 3.52 0.23 -15.03
C ALA A 65 4.69 -0.77 -14.88
N GLU A 66 5.59 -0.82 -15.86
CA GLU A 66 6.80 -1.66 -15.77
C GLU A 66 7.66 -1.28 -14.56
N TYR A 67 7.80 0.01 -14.27
CA TYR A 67 8.53 0.48 -13.10
C TYR A 67 7.87 0.04 -11.79
N VAL A 68 6.54 0.19 -11.66
CA VAL A 68 5.79 -0.24 -10.47
C VAL A 68 6.01 -1.72 -10.20
N HIS A 69 5.88 -2.56 -11.23
CA HIS A 69 6.10 -4.01 -11.11
C HIS A 69 7.55 -4.34 -10.74
N ALA A 70 8.53 -3.70 -11.38
CA ALA A 70 9.95 -3.94 -11.07
C ALA A 70 10.31 -3.53 -9.65
N VAL A 71 9.79 -2.42 -9.15
CA VAL A 71 9.96 -2.00 -7.74
C VAL A 71 9.32 -2.99 -6.80
N GLY A 72 8.08 -3.41 -7.06
CA GLY A 72 7.38 -4.40 -6.24
C GLY A 72 8.12 -5.72 -6.17
N GLU A 73 8.62 -6.22 -7.31
CA GLU A 73 9.40 -7.45 -7.37
C GLU A 73 10.67 -7.37 -6.50
N ILE A 74 11.40 -6.26 -6.57
CA ILE A 74 12.60 -6.06 -5.76
C ILE A 74 12.27 -6.05 -4.28
N VAL A 75 11.22 -5.32 -3.87
CA VAL A 75 10.80 -5.29 -2.46
C VAL A 75 10.39 -6.67 -2.00
N ARG A 76 9.57 -7.39 -2.77
CA ARG A 76 9.10 -8.74 -2.44
C ARG A 76 10.23 -9.76 -2.35
N THR A 77 11.25 -9.64 -3.19
CA THR A 77 12.35 -10.62 -3.25
C THR A 77 13.48 -10.32 -2.25
N GLU A 78 13.72 -9.05 -1.93
CA GLU A 78 14.85 -8.64 -1.10
C GLU A 78 14.48 -8.24 0.33
N VAL A 79 13.20 -8.00 0.62
CA VAL A 79 12.73 -7.65 1.96
C VAL A 79 11.88 -8.77 2.53
N GLN A 80 12.33 -9.36 3.62
CA GLN A 80 11.58 -10.39 4.32
C GLN A 80 10.35 -9.80 5.01
N ARG A 81 9.16 -10.33 4.70
CA ARG A 81 7.96 -10.00 5.47
C ARG A 81 8.06 -10.59 6.87
N LEU A 82 7.88 -9.75 7.87
CA LEU A 82 7.73 -10.15 9.27
C LEU A 82 6.25 -10.33 9.61
N GLY A 83 5.97 -11.16 10.61
CA GLY A 83 4.64 -11.27 11.21
C GLY A 83 4.23 -9.99 11.95
N ALA A 84 3.18 -10.05 12.75
CA ALA A 84 2.62 -8.89 13.44
C ALA A 84 3.70 -8.01 14.11
N PRO A 85 3.57 -6.68 14.03
CA PRO A 85 4.58 -5.76 14.52
C PRO A 85 4.65 -5.83 16.04
N THR A 86 5.87 -5.89 16.54
CA THR A 86 6.15 -5.68 17.95
C THR A 86 6.28 -4.21 18.30
N HIS A 87 6.50 -3.31 17.31
CA HIS A 87 6.69 -1.87 17.53
C HIS A 87 6.43 -1.03 16.27
N VAL A 88 6.32 0.25 16.49
CA VAL A 88 6.15 1.44 15.65
C VAL A 88 6.72 1.34 14.24
N SER A 89 6.02 1.94 13.29
CA SER A 89 6.36 2.08 11.87
C SER A 89 7.85 2.39 11.65
N SER A 90 8.54 1.48 10.97
CA SER A 90 9.90 1.73 10.48
C SER A 90 9.85 2.64 9.26
N THR A 91 10.89 3.44 9.06
CA THR A 91 11.06 4.20 7.83
C THR A 91 11.43 3.27 6.66
N ALA A 92 11.12 3.66 5.43
CA ALA A 92 11.51 2.92 4.23
C ALA A 92 13.03 2.63 4.18
N ARG A 93 13.83 3.57 4.68
CA ARG A 93 15.29 3.41 4.82
C ARG A 93 15.65 2.28 5.77
N GLU A 94 15.10 2.28 7.00
CA GLU A 94 15.37 1.26 8.00
C GLU A 94 14.95 -0.13 7.53
N VAL A 95 13.79 -0.24 6.88
CA VAL A 95 13.28 -1.49 6.30
C VAL A 95 14.22 -2.00 5.22
N TRP A 96 14.66 -1.11 4.33
CA TRP A 96 15.58 -1.47 3.26
C TRP A 96 16.96 -1.88 3.77
N GLU A 97 17.50 -1.20 4.77
CA GLU A 97 18.78 -1.57 5.42
C GLU A 97 18.67 -2.91 6.16
N ALA A 98 17.59 -3.11 6.91
CA ALA A 98 17.36 -4.35 7.66
C ALA A 98 16.95 -5.54 6.78
N ARG A 99 16.51 -5.30 5.53
CA ARG A 99 15.92 -6.32 4.65
C ARG A 99 14.75 -7.06 5.29
N ALA A 100 14.00 -6.40 6.17
CA ALA A 100 12.89 -6.98 6.89
C ALA A 100 11.88 -5.89 7.32
N GLY A 101 10.59 -6.20 7.26
CA GLY A 101 9.53 -5.31 7.68
C GLY A 101 8.17 -5.99 7.69
N VAL A 102 7.18 -5.34 8.27
CA VAL A 102 5.78 -5.78 8.20
C VAL A 102 5.10 -5.21 6.95
N VAL A 103 3.87 -5.63 6.66
CA VAL A 103 3.15 -5.27 5.41
C VAL A 103 3.19 -3.77 5.13
N HIS A 104 2.81 -2.92 6.10
CA HIS A 104 2.77 -1.47 5.89
C HIS A 104 4.16 -0.85 5.67
N ASP A 105 5.21 -1.44 6.23
CA ASP A 105 6.59 -0.99 6.01
C ASP A 105 7.02 -1.25 4.56
N LEU A 106 6.69 -2.44 4.00
CA LEU A 106 6.98 -2.76 2.60
C LEU A 106 6.23 -1.80 1.65
N VAL A 107 4.98 -1.48 1.99
CA VAL A 107 4.19 -0.48 1.25
C VAL A 107 4.85 0.89 1.28
N HIS A 108 5.44 1.33 2.42
CA HIS A 108 6.17 2.60 2.50
C HIS A 108 7.40 2.63 1.58
N VAL A 109 8.14 1.52 1.46
CA VAL A 109 9.27 1.43 0.52
C VAL A 109 8.80 1.63 -0.92
N VAL A 110 7.72 0.97 -1.33
CA VAL A 110 7.15 1.13 -2.67
C VAL A 110 6.63 2.55 -2.89
N LEU A 111 5.89 3.13 -1.93
CA LEU A 111 5.39 4.50 -2.03
C LEU A 111 6.52 5.51 -2.27
N GLY A 112 7.60 5.39 -1.50
CA GLY A 112 8.78 6.25 -1.66
C GLY A 112 9.41 6.13 -3.04
N ALA A 113 9.55 4.90 -3.54
CA ALA A 113 10.08 4.63 -4.87
C ALA A 113 9.21 5.26 -5.98
N LEU A 114 7.88 5.08 -5.90
CA LEU A 114 6.95 5.64 -6.90
C LEU A 114 6.96 7.16 -6.90
N ARG A 115 6.89 7.78 -5.73
CA ARG A 115 6.94 9.25 -5.58
C ARG A 115 8.24 9.85 -6.08
N GLN A 116 9.37 9.19 -5.80
CA GLN A 116 10.68 9.61 -6.33
C GLN A 116 10.73 9.57 -7.86
N ALA A 117 10.08 8.60 -8.49
CA ALA A 117 9.97 8.52 -9.94
C ALA A 117 8.95 9.50 -10.55
N GLY A 118 8.23 10.26 -9.71
CA GLY A 118 7.20 11.19 -10.14
C GLY A 118 5.84 10.54 -10.42
N ILE A 119 5.59 9.36 -9.89
CA ILE A 119 4.31 8.65 -9.97
C ILE A 119 3.50 8.98 -8.72
N PRO A 120 2.33 9.62 -8.83
CA PRO A 120 1.44 9.81 -7.69
C PRO A 120 1.06 8.47 -7.08
N ALA A 121 1.29 8.31 -5.77
CA ALA A 121 1.01 7.07 -5.08
C ALA A 121 0.47 7.31 -3.67
N ARG A 122 -0.53 6.50 -3.28
CA ARG A 122 -1.23 6.60 -2.01
C ARG A 122 -1.29 5.27 -1.28
N PHE A 123 -1.31 5.34 0.04
CA PHE A 123 -1.44 4.21 0.93
C PHE A 123 -2.91 3.81 1.05
N VAL A 124 -3.19 2.52 0.96
CA VAL A 124 -4.52 1.97 1.27
C VAL A 124 -4.40 1.04 2.46
N SER A 125 -5.19 1.31 3.50
CA SER A 125 -5.38 0.42 4.65
C SER A 125 -6.62 -0.42 4.45
N GLY A 126 -6.55 -1.69 4.80
CA GLY A 126 -7.69 -2.58 4.63
C GLY A 126 -7.48 -3.96 5.22
N TYR A 127 -8.25 -4.90 4.71
CA TYR A 127 -8.19 -6.32 5.02
C TYR A 127 -8.23 -7.13 3.74
N VAL A 128 -7.65 -8.34 3.79
CA VAL A 128 -7.63 -9.26 2.64
C VAL A 128 -8.15 -10.61 3.10
N HIS A 129 -9.11 -11.16 2.37
CA HIS A 129 -9.53 -12.55 2.58
C HIS A 129 -8.44 -13.51 2.08
N ALA A 130 -8.23 -14.63 2.80
CA ALA A 130 -7.20 -15.58 2.43
C ALA A 130 -7.46 -16.25 1.07
N ASP A 131 -8.74 -16.52 0.78
CA ASP A 131 -9.17 -17.15 -0.47
C ASP A 131 -9.72 -16.11 -1.45
N ASP A 132 -9.50 -16.34 -2.74
CA ASP A 132 -10.02 -15.49 -3.82
C ASP A 132 -11.54 -15.66 -4.01
N ASP A 133 -12.08 -16.83 -3.72
CA ASP A 133 -13.51 -17.17 -3.84
C ASP A 133 -13.99 -17.96 -2.62
N PRO A 134 -14.07 -17.34 -1.43
CA PRO A 134 -14.49 -18.02 -0.22
C PRO A 134 -15.94 -18.46 -0.30
N PRO A 135 -16.32 -19.59 0.34
CA PRO A 135 -17.72 -20.02 0.43
C PRO A 135 -18.60 -18.98 1.13
N VAL A 136 -19.83 -18.80 0.62
CA VAL A 136 -20.83 -17.92 1.25
C VAL A 136 -21.12 -18.40 2.68
N GLY A 137 -21.06 -17.48 3.64
CA GLY A 137 -21.28 -17.73 5.06
C GLY A 137 -20.05 -18.23 5.83
N GLU A 138 -18.93 -18.46 5.16
CA GLU A 138 -17.68 -18.76 5.86
C GLU A 138 -17.08 -17.48 6.44
N THR A 139 -16.59 -17.59 7.69
CA THR A 139 -15.95 -16.48 8.40
C THR A 139 -14.46 -16.75 8.53
N PHE A 140 -13.67 -15.77 8.18
CA PHE A 140 -12.22 -15.78 8.26
C PHE A 140 -11.71 -14.66 9.15
N THR A 141 -10.77 -14.96 10.04
CA THR A 141 -10.09 -13.92 10.84
C THR A 141 -8.97 -13.31 10.02
N SER A 142 -9.05 -12.01 9.79
CA SER A 142 -8.09 -11.25 9.01
C SER A 142 -7.21 -10.37 9.90
N GLU A 143 -5.95 -10.21 9.50
CA GLU A 143 -5.05 -9.23 10.07
C GLU A 143 -5.14 -7.91 9.29
N PRO A 144 -4.77 -6.76 9.91
CA PRO A 144 -4.62 -5.52 9.16
C PRO A 144 -3.67 -5.68 7.98
N TYR A 145 -4.09 -5.18 6.84
CA TYR A 145 -3.39 -5.29 5.58
C TYR A 145 -3.25 -3.93 4.90
N ALA A 146 -2.34 -3.83 3.95
CA ALA A 146 -2.13 -2.60 3.20
C ALA A 146 -1.60 -2.89 1.80
N TRP A 147 -1.89 -1.98 0.88
CA TRP A 147 -1.37 -1.98 -0.48
C TRP A 147 -1.18 -0.55 -0.99
N VAL A 148 -0.66 -0.42 -2.19
CA VAL A 148 -0.47 0.85 -2.88
C VAL A 148 -1.59 1.05 -3.89
N GLN A 149 -2.08 2.28 -4.04
CA GLN A 149 -2.69 2.73 -5.28
C GLN A 149 -1.78 3.77 -5.92
N TRP A 150 -1.60 3.67 -7.23
CA TRP A 150 -0.80 4.58 -8.02
C TRP A 150 -1.60 5.10 -9.20
N TRP A 151 -1.20 6.22 -9.76
CA TRP A 151 -1.92 6.88 -10.84
C TRP A 151 -1.46 6.37 -12.20
N ASP A 152 -2.38 5.71 -12.92
CA ASP A 152 -2.20 5.20 -14.29
C ASP A 152 -3.29 5.75 -15.24
N GLY A 153 -3.58 7.06 -15.13
CA GLY A 153 -4.76 7.64 -15.77
C GLY A 153 -6.00 7.57 -14.87
N ASP A 154 -6.07 6.57 -14.01
CA ASP A 154 -6.93 6.45 -12.83
C ASP A 154 -6.15 5.78 -11.68
N TRP A 155 -6.75 5.69 -10.49
CA TRP A 155 -6.13 5.05 -9.33
C TRP A 155 -6.14 3.52 -9.47
N THR A 156 -4.98 2.95 -9.76
CA THR A 156 -4.78 1.51 -9.95
C THR A 156 -4.15 0.90 -8.72
N GLY A 157 -4.74 -0.19 -8.22
CA GLY A 157 -4.23 -0.91 -7.04
C GLY A 157 -3.05 -1.82 -7.37
N TYR A 158 -2.07 -1.87 -6.46
CA TYR A 158 -0.92 -2.77 -6.54
C TYR A 158 -0.62 -3.36 -5.16
N ASP A 159 -0.76 -4.67 -5.03
CA ASP A 159 -0.36 -5.43 -3.84
C ASP A 159 1.10 -5.87 -3.96
N VAL A 160 1.94 -5.38 -3.06
CA VAL A 160 3.37 -5.69 -3.06
C VAL A 160 3.64 -7.16 -2.77
N LEU A 161 2.79 -7.82 -1.98
CA LEU A 161 3.01 -9.19 -1.53
C LEU A 161 2.43 -10.25 -2.49
N GLU A 162 1.34 -9.91 -3.18
CA GLU A 162 0.52 -10.84 -3.97
C GLU A 162 0.74 -10.66 -5.49
N ASP A 163 1.93 -10.25 -5.89
CA ASP A 163 2.31 -10.07 -7.29
C ASP A 163 1.46 -9.05 -8.08
N GLY A 164 1.01 -8.03 -7.39
CA GLY A 164 0.34 -6.88 -7.98
C GLY A 164 -1.17 -6.99 -8.16
N ALA A 165 -1.77 -8.14 -7.99
CA ALA A 165 -3.20 -8.31 -8.19
C ALA A 165 -4.05 -7.77 -7.03
N ILE A 166 -4.87 -6.76 -7.29
CA ILE A 166 -5.97 -6.34 -6.41
C ILE A 166 -7.27 -6.93 -6.95
N GLY A 167 -8.01 -7.60 -6.09
CA GLY A 167 -9.23 -8.30 -6.47
C GLY A 167 -10.35 -8.16 -5.43
N PRO A 168 -11.47 -8.88 -5.63
CA PRO A 168 -12.65 -8.79 -4.76
C PRO A 168 -12.39 -9.15 -3.29
N ARG A 169 -11.31 -9.85 -3.00
CA ARG A 169 -10.90 -10.21 -1.64
C ARG A 169 -10.28 -9.07 -0.83
N HIS A 170 -9.95 -7.94 -1.49
CA HIS A 170 -9.37 -6.76 -0.86
C HIS A 170 -10.48 -5.80 -0.41
N VAL A 171 -10.60 -5.61 0.90
CA VAL A 171 -11.56 -4.70 1.52
C VAL A 171 -10.83 -3.44 1.96
N ALA A 172 -10.98 -2.34 1.20
CA ALA A 172 -10.39 -1.05 1.54
C ALA A 172 -11.17 -0.37 2.66
N LEU A 173 -10.47 0.14 3.67
CA LEU A 173 -11.04 0.90 4.79
C LEU A 173 -10.72 2.38 4.71
N GLY A 174 -9.50 2.72 4.30
CA GLY A 174 -9.04 4.10 4.26
C GLY A 174 -7.91 4.30 3.28
N ILE A 175 -7.82 5.52 2.78
CA ILE A 175 -6.80 5.96 1.83
C ILE A 175 -6.10 7.17 2.44
N GLY A 176 -4.78 7.17 2.41
CA GLY A 176 -3.96 8.25 2.94
C GLY A 176 -2.63 8.37 2.21
N ARG A 177 -1.78 9.26 2.69
CA ARG A 177 -0.42 9.43 2.18
C ARG A 177 0.52 8.34 2.69
N GLU A 178 0.25 7.89 3.92
CA GLU A 178 1.05 6.90 4.64
C GLU A 178 0.20 6.22 5.73
N PHE A 179 0.75 5.22 6.40
CA PHE A 179 0.04 4.46 7.44
C PHE A 179 -0.53 5.34 8.57
N ALA A 180 0.19 6.39 8.97
CA ALA A 180 -0.23 7.28 10.05
C ALA A 180 -1.55 8.03 9.77
N ASP A 181 -1.92 8.22 8.50
CA ASP A 181 -3.18 8.85 8.11
C ASP A 181 -4.38 7.91 8.31
N VAL A 182 -4.17 6.60 8.16
CA VAL A 182 -5.23 5.58 8.09
C VAL A 182 -4.92 4.33 8.93
N PRO A 183 -4.53 4.49 10.21
CA PRO A 183 -4.28 3.33 11.06
C PRO A 183 -5.59 2.55 11.29
N PRO A 184 -5.55 1.21 11.41
CA PRO A 184 -6.73 0.37 11.60
C PRO A 184 -7.58 0.74 12.82
N LEU A 185 -6.93 1.28 13.85
CA LEU A 185 -7.57 1.79 15.05
C LEU A 185 -6.92 3.10 15.48
N ARG A 186 -7.73 4.12 15.71
CA ARG A 186 -7.30 5.40 16.29
C ARG A 186 -8.23 5.79 17.43
N GLY A 187 -7.66 6.10 18.57
CA GLY A 187 -8.44 6.53 19.75
C GLY A 187 -7.64 7.43 20.66
N ILE A 188 -8.36 8.21 21.46
CA ILE A 188 -7.79 9.02 22.55
C ILE A 188 -8.34 8.46 23.85
N TYR A 189 -7.47 8.15 24.80
CA TYR A 189 -7.86 7.73 26.12
C TYR A 189 -7.14 8.58 27.18
N ALA A 190 -7.80 8.84 28.28
CA ALA A 190 -7.29 9.64 29.39
C ALA A 190 -7.14 8.74 30.63
N THR A 191 -6.10 7.91 30.66
CA THR A 191 -5.72 7.14 31.85
C THR A 191 -4.22 7.28 32.11
N GLY A 192 -3.82 7.16 33.35
CA GLY A 192 -2.40 7.28 33.76
C GLY A 192 -1.57 6.00 33.58
N GLY A 193 -1.94 5.08 32.69
CA GLY A 193 -1.24 3.80 32.46
C GLY A 193 -1.06 3.47 30.99
N SER A 194 -0.24 2.45 30.68
CA SER A 194 -0.17 1.85 29.36
C SER A 194 -1.47 1.09 29.06
N VAL A 195 -1.95 1.18 27.83
CA VAL A 195 -3.10 0.41 27.34
C VAL A 195 -2.66 -0.43 26.16
N ASP A 196 -2.79 -1.74 26.29
CA ASP A 196 -2.67 -2.64 25.16
C ASP A 196 -4.02 -2.72 24.45
N SER A 197 -4.02 -2.59 23.13
CA SER A 197 -5.20 -2.78 22.31
C SER A 197 -5.03 -4.01 21.43
N ILE A 198 -6.04 -4.86 21.41
CA ILE A 198 -6.13 -5.99 20.48
C ILE A 198 -7.25 -5.66 19.51
N VAL A 199 -6.92 -5.73 18.21
CA VAL A 199 -7.90 -5.59 17.14
C VAL A 199 -8.04 -6.96 16.48
N GLU A 200 -9.25 -7.50 16.52
CA GLU A 200 -9.62 -8.74 15.84
C GLU A 200 -10.68 -8.42 14.80
N VAL A 201 -10.49 -8.89 13.59
CA VAL A 201 -11.39 -8.62 12.47
C VAL A 201 -11.81 -9.94 11.83
N GLU A 202 -13.10 -10.07 11.67
CA GLU A 202 -13.71 -11.19 10.98
C GLU A 202 -14.33 -10.71 9.66
N LEU A 203 -14.00 -11.41 8.59
CA LEU A 203 -14.59 -11.22 7.27
C LEU A 203 -15.50 -12.40 6.96
N THR A 204 -16.74 -12.11 6.54
CA THR A 204 -17.70 -13.14 6.14
C THR A 204 -18.26 -12.78 4.77
N ARG A 205 -18.18 -13.70 3.80
CA ARG A 205 -18.84 -13.52 2.51
C ARG A 205 -20.35 -13.72 2.65
N LEU A 206 -21.13 -12.77 2.14
CA LEU A 206 -22.59 -12.79 2.22
C LEU A 206 -23.28 -13.22 0.91
N ALA A 207 -22.63 -13.05 -0.24
CA ALA A 207 -23.18 -13.35 -1.56
C ALA A 207 -22.07 -13.74 -2.56
#